data_5349ddf2f920e3e72f735da46a990eb9
#
_entry.id   5349ddf2f920e3e72f735da46a990eb9
#
_cell.length_a   1.000
_cell.length_b   1.000
_cell.length_c   1.000
_cell.angle_alpha   90.00
_cell.angle_beta   90.00
_cell.angle_gamma   90.00
#
_symmetry.space_group_name_H-M   'P 1'
#
loop_
_entity.id
_entity.type
_entity.pdbx_description
1 polymer ?
#
loop_
_entity_poly.entity_id
_entity_poly.type
_entity_poly.pdbx_seq_one_letter_code
_entity_poly.pdbx_strand_id
1 'polypeptide(L)'
;MALLTTVLSLSGCTKKPDMDESVLIQLKKAGSDLSKPHNIEFFLYFPTQAVAEQAASKIRDEGFHVEVEKAAKGDTWLCSATKTMVPQLTSLQKIRRDFGALADSLNGEYDGWGTPVVK
;
A
#
# COMPACT_ATOMS: atom_id res chain seq x y z
N MET A 1 -35.80 21.70 7.82
CA MET A 1 -35.40 21.13 7.89
C MET A 1 -34.39 20.80 7.55
N ALA A 2 -34.07 20.90 7.66
CA ALA A 2 -33.21 20.44 7.41
C ALA A 2 -32.45 20.03 7.52
N LEU A 3 -32.46 19.94 7.79
CA LEU A 3 -31.68 19.42 7.89
C LEU A 3 -30.95 18.95 7.72
N LEU A 4 -30.93 18.91 7.77
CA LEU A 4 -30.22 18.34 7.64
C LEU A 4 -29.35 18.16 7.49
N THR A 5 -29.30 18.28 7.59
CA THR A 5 -28.51 17.98 7.46
C THR A 5 -27.58 17.79 7.50
N THR A 6 -27.59 17.91 7.72
CA THR A 6 -26.72 17.65 7.83
C THR A 6 -25.95 17.07 8.02
N VAL A 7 -26.05 16.89 8.23
CA VAL A 7 -25.44 16.18 8.56
C VAL A 7 -24.53 15.66 8.03
N LEU A 8 -24.32 15.66 7.65
CA LEU A 8 -23.58 15.14 7.17
C LEU A 8 -22.46 15.25 7.29
N SER A 9 -22.44 15.73 6.92
CA SER A 9 -21.26 16.11 7.28
C SER A 9 -20.72 15.48 8.40
N LEU A 10 -21.46 15.13 9.03
CA LEU A 10 -21.10 14.44 10.03
C LEU A 10 -20.14 13.46 9.72
N SER A 11 -20.24 12.97 8.64
CA SER A 11 -19.35 11.98 8.24
C SER A 11 -17.95 12.51 8.25
N GLY A 12 -17.78 13.76 8.03
CA GLY A 12 -16.47 14.33 8.08
C GLY A 12 -15.91 14.34 9.48
N CYS A 13 -16.77 14.31 10.44
CA CYS A 13 -16.34 14.39 11.81
C CYS A 13 -15.80 13.10 12.34
N THR A 14 -16.35 11.99 11.88
CA THR A 14 -15.87 10.73 12.37
C THR A 14 -14.81 10.23 11.45
N LYS A 15 -13.61 10.67 11.67
CA LYS A 15 -12.53 10.27 10.87
C LYS A 15 -12.07 8.90 11.19
N LYS A 16 -12.03 8.05 10.20
CA LYS A 16 -11.37 6.78 10.32
C LYS A 16 -9.91 6.95 9.95
N PRO A 17 -8.98 6.25 10.59
CA PRO A 17 -7.60 6.24 10.12
C PRO A 17 -7.56 5.69 8.69
N ASP A 18 -6.67 6.19 7.85
CA ASP A 18 -6.51 5.60 6.53
C ASP A 18 -5.81 4.24 6.67
N MET A 19 -5.69 3.50 5.56
CA MET A 19 -5.14 2.14 5.61
C MET A 19 -3.72 2.13 6.12
N ASP A 20 -2.90 3.08 5.71
CA ASP A 20 -1.51 3.12 6.13
C ASP A 20 -1.41 3.40 7.63
N GLU A 21 -2.21 4.32 8.10
CA GLU A 21 -2.24 4.66 9.52
C GLU A 21 -2.72 3.47 10.35
N SER A 22 -3.73 2.76 9.86
CA SER A 22 -4.27 1.59 10.56
C SER A 22 -3.21 0.50 10.72
N VAL A 23 -2.41 0.24 9.69
CA VAL A 23 -1.35 -0.75 9.77
C VAL A 23 -0.28 -0.33 10.78
N LEU A 24 0.07 0.97 10.78
CA LEU A 24 1.05 1.48 11.74
C LEU A 24 0.55 1.33 13.18
N ILE A 25 -0.72 1.58 13.42
CA ILE A 25 -1.33 1.39 14.74
C ILE A 25 -1.22 -0.07 15.17
N GLN A 26 -1.53 -1.00 14.26
CA GLN A 26 -1.45 -2.43 14.56
C GLN A 26 -0.01 -2.85 14.85
N LEU A 27 0.96 -2.36 14.08
CA LEU A 27 2.36 -2.66 14.30
C LEU A 27 2.81 -2.17 15.68
N LYS A 28 2.41 -0.99 16.06
CA LYS A 28 2.77 -0.44 17.36
C LYS A 28 2.16 -1.28 18.48
N LYS A 29 0.91 -1.68 18.34
CA LYS A 29 0.25 -2.54 19.31
C LYS A 29 0.93 -3.91 19.43
N ALA A 30 1.49 -4.40 18.34
CA ALA A 30 2.20 -5.66 18.32
C ALA A 30 3.62 -5.56 18.87
N GLY A 31 4.06 -4.36 19.26
CA GLY A 31 5.37 -4.15 19.86
C GLY A 31 6.46 -3.72 18.89
N SER A 32 6.10 -3.30 17.68
CA SER A 32 7.10 -2.86 16.71
C SER A 32 7.63 -1.49 17.07
N ASP A 33 8.94 -1.31 16.92
CA ASP A 33 9.58 -0.01 17.12
C ASP A 33 9.58 0.74 15.79
N LEU A 34 8.62 1.65 15.64
CA LEU A 34 8.41 2.35 14.38
C LEU A 34 9.52 3.36 14.03
N SER A 35 10.47 3.57 14.92
CA SER A 35 11.62 4.43 14.63
C SER A 35 12.74 3.66 13.92
N LYS A 36 12.62 2.35 13.86
CA LYS A 36 13.64 1.49 13.22
C LYS A 36 13.25 1.11 11.80
N PRO A 37 14.24 0.83 10.95
CA PRO A 37 13.91 0.35 9.61
C PRO A 37 13.16 -0.98 9.64
N HIS A 38 12.18 -1.11 8.76
CA HIS A 38 11.40 -2.33 8.56
C HIS A 38 11.55 -2.77 7.12
N ASN A 39 11.54 -4.07 6.88
CA ASN A 39 11.54 -4.60 5.53
C ASN A 39 10.08 -4.66 5.08
N ILE A 40 9.65 -3.66 4.33
CA ILE A 40 8.24 -3.49 3.97
C ILE A 40 7.98 -4.08 2.59
N GLU A 41 6.90 -4.85 2.50
CA GLU A 41 6.48 -5.47 1.25
C GLU A 41 5.18 -4.83 0.79
N PHE A 42 5.15 -4.40 -0.49
CA PHE A 42 4.00 -3.74 -1.10
C PHE A 42 3.45 -4.66 -2.18
N PHE A 43 2.12 -4.76 -2.29
CA PHE A 43 1.46 -5.73 -3.15
C PHE A 43 0.66 -5.04 -4.25
N LEU A 44 0.97 -5.36 -5.51
CA LEU A 44 0.23 -4.84 -6.65
C LEU A 44 -0.14 -6.01 -7.56
N TYR A 45 -1.36 -5.98 -8.09
CA TYR A 45 -1.86 -7.05 -8.97
C TYR A 45 -2.13 -6.48 -10.35
N PHE A 46 -1.81 -7.25 -11.38
CA PHE A 46 -1.97 -6.84 -12.77
C PHE A 46 -2.62 -7.96 -13.59
N PRO A 47 -3.27 -7.60 -14.71
CA PRO A 47 -4.03 -8.59 -15.48
C PRO A 47 -3.17 -9.60 -16.23
N THR A 48 -1.95 -9.25 -16.61
CA THR A 48 -1.07 -10.17 -17.35
C THR A 48 0.35 -10.09 -16.82
N GLN A 49 1.12 -11.11 -17.14
CA GLN A 49 2.53 -11.15 -16.76
C GLN A 49 3.31 -10.01 -17.41
N ALA A 50 3.04 -9.74 -18.70
CA ALA A 50 3.74 -8.68 -19.41
C ALA A 50 3.52 -7.32 -18.76
N VAL A 51 2.29 -7.03 -18.35
CA VAL A 51 1.96 -5.77 -17.68
C VAL A 51 2.60 -5.71 -16.30
N ALA A 52 2.60 -6.82 -15.57
CA ALA A 52 3.24 -6.89 -14.26
C ALA A 52 4.75 -6.64 -14.37
N GLU A 53 5.39 -7.20 -15.40
CA GLU A 53 6.82 -6.96 -15.64
C GLU A 53 7.11 -5.50 -15.98
N GLN A 54 6.21 -4.89 -16.74
CA GLN A 54 6.33 -3.47 -17.07
C GLN A 54 6.25 -2.62 -15.80
N ALA A 55 5.31 -2.92 -14.92
CA ALA A 55 5.17 -2.22 -13.65
C ALA A 55 6.41 -2.47 -12.77
N ALA A 56 6.87 -3.71 -12.72
CA ALA A 56 8.03 -4.08 -11.91
C ALA A 56 9.27 -3.30 -12.32
N SER A 57 9.48 -3.10 -13.62
CA SER A 57 10.61 -2.33 -14.12
C SER A 57 10.58 -0.90 -13.60
N LYS A 58 9.40 -0.27 -13.64
CA LYS A 58 9.25 1.09 -13.13
C LYS A 58 9.48 1.17 -11.63
N ILE A 59 9.00 0.19 -10.89
CA ILE A 59 9.13 0.17 -9.44
C ILE A 59 10.59 -0.06 -9.04
N ARG A 60 11.29 -0.93 -9.77
CA ARG A 60 12.74 -1.17 -9.54
C ARG A 60 13.54 0.12 -9.74
N ASP A 61 13.15 0.93 -10.72
CA ASP A 61 13.84 2.20 -10.97
C ASP A 61 13.71 3.16 -9.79
N GLU A 62 12.70 2.95 -8.94
CA GLU A 62 12.51 3.77 -7.75
C GLU A 62 13.25 3.21 -6.52
N GLY A 63 14.04 2.17 -6.69
CA GLY A 63 14.86 1.64 -5.61
C GLY A 63 14.27 0.48 -4.84
N PHE A 64 13.23 -0.16 -5.37
CA PHE A 64 12.62 -1.32 -4.73
C PHE A 64 13.13 -2.61 -5.34
N HIS A 65 13.16 -3.66 -4.53
CA HIS A 65 13.33 -5.01 -5.05
C HIS A 65 11.95 -5.52 -5.44
N VAL A 66 11.78 -6.04 -6.65
CA VAL A 66 10.45 -6.49 -7.10
C VAL A 66 10.53 -7.88 -7.68
N GLU A 67 9.58 -8.73 -7.26
CA GLU A 67 9.39 -10.05 -7.83
C GLU A 67 8.02 -10.13 -8.46
N VAL A 68 7.92 -10.80 -9.60
CA VAL A 68 6.67 -10.98 -10.32
C VAL A 68 6.34 -12.47 -10.31
N GLU A 69 5.14 -12.80 -9.88
CA GLU A 69 4.70 -14.19 -9.87
C GLU A 69 3.19 -14.26 -10.09
N LYS A 70 2.73 -15.43 -10.50
CA LYS A 70 1.29 -15.62 -10.66
C LYS A 70 0.63 -15.53 -9.30
N ALA A 71 -0.48 -14.80 -9.22
CA ALA A 71 -1.21 -14.65 -7.98
C ALA A 71 -1.84 -15.98 -7.56
N ALA A 72 -2.05 -16.15 -6.27
CA ALA A 72 -2.62 -17.37 -5.73
C ALA A 72 -4.06 -17.57 -6.16
N LYS A 73 -4.78 -16.48 -6.45
CA LYS A 73 -6.17 -16.54 -6.86
C LYS A 73 -6.38 -15.86 -8.19
N GLY A 74 -7.26 -16.42 -9.01
CA GLY A 74 -7.64 -15.81 -10.28
C GLY A 74 -6.54 -15.83 -11.31
N ASP A 75 -6.66 -14.97 -12.31
CA ASP A 75 -5.73 -14.91 -13.42
C ASP A 75 -4.81 -13.71 -13.37
N THR A 76 -4.65 -13.13 -12.19
CA THR A 76 -3.81 -11.94 -12.06
C THR A 76 -2.37 -12.31 -11.73
N TRP A 77 -1.48 -11.33 -11.87
CA TRP A 77 -0.06 -11.46 -11.58
C TRP A 77 0.34 -10.48 -10.50
N LEU A 78 1.06 -10.97 -9.51
CA LEU A 78 1.47 -10.20 -8.35
C LEU A 78 2.85 -9.60 -8.56
N CYS A 79 2.96 -8.29 -8.32
CA CYS A 79 4.24 -7.63 -8.13
C CYS A 79 4.40 -7.45 -6.61
N SER A 80 5.43 -8.08 -6.07
CA SER A 80 5.77 -7.94 -4.67
C SER A 80 7.00 -7.05 -4.58
N ALA A 81 6.81 -5.82 -4.15
CA ALA A 81 7.88 -4.82 -4.07
C ALA A 81 8.32 -4.67 -2.63
N THR A 82 9.62 -4.83 -2.37
CA THR A 82 10.14 -4.73 -1.01
C THR A 82 11.17 -3.62 -0.89
N LYS A 83 11.18 -2.98 0.26
CA LYS A 83 12.15 -1.95 0.57
C LYS A 83 12.31 -1.84 2.08
N THR A 84 13.56 -1.74 2.53
CA THR A 84 13.83 -1.51 3.94
C THR A 84 13.82 -0.01 4.19
N MET A 85 12.94 0.43 5.08
CA MET A 85 12.79 1.84 5.37
C MET A 85 12.10 2.03 6.73
N VAL A 86 12.29 3.19 7.33
CA VAL A 86 11.53 3.56 8.52
C VAL A 86 10.09 3.81 8.08
N PRO A 87 9.11 3.16 8.72
CA PRO A 87 7.71 3.27 8.27
C PRO A 87 7.05 4.56 8.74
N GLN A 88 7.35 5.65 8.04
CA GLN A 88 6.74 6.94 8.31
C GLN A 88 5.45 7.08 7.51
N LEU A 89 4.40 7.59 8.15
CA LEU A 89 3.09 7.70 7.53
C LEU A 89 3.13 8.48 6.22
N THR A 90 3.82 9.62 6.19
CA THR A 90 3.88 10.45 4.99
C THR A 90 4.55 9.74 3.83
N SER A 91 5.61 8.96 4.12
CA SER A 91 6.30 8.18 3.10
C SER A 91 5.42 7.07 2.55
N LEU A 92 4.71 6.39 3.43
CA LEU A 92 3.81 5.29 3.04
C LEU A 92 2.63 5.82 2.24
N GLN A 93 2.09 6.97 2.60
CA GLN A 93 1.00 7.60 1.87
C GLN A 93 1.45 8.03 0.47
N LYS A 94 2.68 8.52 0.34
CA LYS A 94 3.21 8.89 -0.98
C LYS A 94 3.36 7.65 -1.85
N ILE A 95 3.89 6.56 -1.29
CA ILE A 95 4.02 5.30 -2.04
C ILE A 95 2.65 4.80 -2.46
N ARG A 96 1.64 4.89 -1.59
CA ARG A 96 0.28 4.48 -1.93
C ARG A 96 -0.25 5.27 -3.12
N ARG A 97 -0.04 6.59 -3.13
CA ARG A 97 -0.47 7.42 -4.25
C ARG A 97 0.27 7.04 -5.53
N ASP A 98 1.58 6.88 -5.45
CA ASP A 98 2.40 6.59 -6.64
C ASP A 98 2.10 5.20 -7.19
N PHE A 99 2.03 4.20 -6.33
CA PHE A 99 1.74 2.83 -6.75
C PHE A 99 0.29 2.69 -7.20
N GLY A 100 -0.63 3.40 -6.56
CA GLY A 100 -2.04 3.42 -6.98
C GLY A 100 -2.19 4.01 -8.38
N ALA A 101 -1.49 5.10 -8.65
CA ALA A 101 -1.54 5.72 -9.98
C ALA A 101 -0.91 4.80 -11.03
N LEU A 102 0.20 4.14 -10.70
CA LEU A 102 0.83 3.20 -11.62
C LEU A 102 -0.10 2.03 -11.91
N ALA A 103 -0.69 1.45 -10.87
CA ALA A 103 -1.63 0.35 -11.03
C ALA A 103 -2.81 0.75 -11.90
N ASP A 104 -3.40 1.92 -11.62
CA ASP A 104 -4.54 2.41 -12.40
C ASP A 104 -4.18 2.57 -13.87
N SER A 105 -2.98 3.06 -14.17
CA SER A 105 -2.56 3.27 -15.56
C SER A 105 -2.36 1.97 -16.32
N LEU A 106 -2.24 0.85 -15.64
CA LEU A 106 -1.98 -0.46 -16.23
C LEU A 106 -3.11 -1.46 -15.95
N ASN A 107 -4.28 -0.96 -15.57
CA ASN A 107 -5.46 -1.79 -15.27
C ASN A 107 -5.20 -2.77 -14.13
N GLY A 108 -4.35 -2.39 -13.21
CA GLY A 108 -4.04 -3.20 -12.04
C GLY A 108 -4.63 -2.63 -10.77
N GLU A 109 -4.19 -3.17 -9.64
CA GLU A 109 -4.70 -2.77 -8.35
C GLU A 109 -3.56 -2.77 -7.32
N TYR A 110 -3.45 -1.70 -6.55
CA TYR A 110 -2.53 -1.66 -5.42
C TYR A 110 -3.28 -2.15 -4.17
N ASP A 111 -2.74 -3.16 -3.51
CA ASP A 111 -3.44 -3.84 -2.42
C ASP A 111 -2.83 -3.59 -1.04
N GLY A 112 -1.98 -2.61 -0.89
CA GLY A 112 -1.44 -2.26 0.42
C GLY A 112 -0.08 -2.87 0.69
N TRP A 113 0.30 -2.91 1.96
CA TRP A 113 1.64 -3.35 2.38
C TRP A 113 1.59 -4.08 3.71
N GLY A 114 2.66 -4.79 3.99
CA GLY A 114 2.84 -5.45 5.27
C GLY A 114 4.32 -5.53 5.62
N THR A 115 4.62 -5.85 6.88
CA THR A 115 6.00 -5.96 7.34
C THR A 115 6.02 -6.79 8.63
N PRO A 116 7.14 -7.50 8.90
CA PRO A 116 7.29 -8.14 10.20
C PRO A 116 7.45 -7.11 11.31
N VAL A 117 7.14 -7.52 12.54
CA VAL A 117 7.37 -6.69 13.73
C VAL A 117 8.87 -6.57 13.97
N VAL A 118 9.33 -5.35 14.26
CA VAL A 118 10.73 -5.07 14.59
C VAL A 118 10.76 -4.54 16.02
N LYS A 119 11.40 -5.24 16.90
CA LYS A 119 11.44 -4.88 18.31
C LYS A 119 12.57 -3.96 18.71
#